data_3981a94dd1dacff016a8bbaa44c60a1c
#
_entry.id   3981a94dd1dacff016a8bbaa44c60a1c
#
_cell.length_a   1.000
_cell.length_b   1.000
_cell.length_c   1.000
_cell.angle_alpha   90.00
_cell.angle_beta   90.00
_cell.angle_gamma   90.00
#
_symmetry.space_group_name_H-M   'P 1'
#
loop_
_entity.id
_entity.type
_entity.pdbx_description
1 polymer ?
#
loop_
_entity_poly.entity_id
_entity_poly.type
_entity_poly.pdbx_seq_one_letter_code
_entity_poly.pdbx_strand_id
1 'polypeptide(L)'
;HKLNIGSRFECNGSKATLLSVMENHAWANVQFDGKTQTYISAGANVKPLDDVSKPKFVYNDGGRKEAGRKGHAGDCVTRAICIATGLPYMEVYNRLAEGNATQRKSKKERYSKSRNGVKTASHGIFTKRKWFKDYMNELGFEFVATMTIGSGCKVHLKAEELPKGTIICRVSNHYVAVIDGVINDTYDCSRNGTRCVYGYWKFKD
;
A
#
# COMPACT_ATOMS: atom_id res chain seq x y z
N HIS A 1 -7.16 -26.29 5.02
CA HIS A 1 -7.00 -25.13 4.14
C HIS A 1 -7.00 -25.61 2.70
N LYS A 2 -7.90 -25.07 1.85
CA LYS A 2 -7.87 -25.33 0.41
C LYS A 2 -6.76 -24.43 -0.20
N LEU A 3 -5.74 -25.05 -0.81
CA LEU A 3 -4.76 -24.35 -1.61
C LEU A 3 -5.38 -24.01 -2.98
N ASN A 4 -5.17 -22.80 -3.45
CA ASN A 4 -5.57 -22.38 -4.79
C ASN A 4 -4.41 -22.62 -5.77
N ILE A 5 -4.72 -22.77 -7.07
CA ILE A 5 -3.70 -22.86 -8.11
C ILE A 5 -2.79 -21.62 -8.02
N GLY A 6 -1.49 -21.80 -8.09
CA GLY A 6 -0.47 -20.77 -7.85
C GLY A 6 -0.04 -20.61 -6.39
N SER A 7 -0.72 -21.24 -5.42
CA SER A 7 -0.32 -21.16 -4.01
C SER A 7 1.05 -21.80 -3.79
N ARG A 8 1.84 -21.17 -2.93
CA ARG A 8 3.11 -21.70 -2.45
C ARG A 8 2.88 -22.50 -1.17
N PHE A 9 3.56 -23.61 -1.02
CA PHE A 9 3.49 -24.45 0.16
C PHE A 9 4.80 -25.19 0.41
N GLU A 10 4.96 -25.74 1.60
CA GLU A 10 6.04 -26.64 1.97
C GLU A 10 5.52 -28.06 2.08
N CYS A 11 6.21 -28.99 1.47
CA CYS A 11 5.94 -30.40 1.55
C CYS A 11 7.25 -31.12 1.86
N ASN A 12 7.29 -31.83 3.01
CA ASN A 12 8.48 -32.57 3.48
C ASN A 12 9.77 -31.74 3.47
N GLY A 13 9.71 -30.47 3.93
CA GLY A 13 10.85 -29.56 3.99
C GLY A 13 11.24 -28.90 2.65
N SER A 14 10.55 -29.21 1.56
CA SER A 14 10.80 -28.62 0.24
C SER A 14 9.68 -27.67 -0.14
N LYS A 15 10.02 -26.50 -0.68
CA LYS A 15 9.05 -25.50 -1.15
C LYS A 15 8.56 -25.82 -2.54
N ALA A 16 7.28 -25.65 -2.79
CA ALA A 16 6.64 -25.93 -4.06
C ALA A 16 5.49 -24.95 -4.38
N THR A 17 5.09 -24.91 -5.64
CA THR A 17 3.92 -24.18 -6.16
C THR A 17 2.90 -25.18 -6.66
N LEU A 18 1.62 -24.97 -6.33
CA LEU A 18 0.50 -25.74 -6.85
C LEU A 18 0.19 -25.29 -8.29
N LEU A 19 0.32 -26.19 -9.26
CA LEU A 19 0.07 -25.90 -10.68
C LEU A 19 -1.34 -26.27 -11.11
N SER A 20 -1.84 -27.42 -10.70
CA SER A 20 -3.20 -27.88 -10.98
C SER A 20 -3.63 -28.93 -9.97
N VAL A 21 -4.95 -29.12 -9.87
CA VAL A 21 -5.57 -30.21 -9.09
C VAL A 21 -6.29 -31.11 -10.09
N MET A 22 -6.10 -32.42 -9.98
CA MET A 22 -6.79 -33.37 -10.84
C MET A 22 -8.29 -33.44 -10.48
N GLU A 23 -9.14 -33.80 -11.45
CA GLU A 23 -10.59 -33.79 -11.31
C GLU A 23 -11.12 -34.59 -10.08
N ASN A 24 -10.44 -35.67 -9.73
CA ASN A 24 -10.80 -36.50 -8.57
C ASN A 24 -10.31 -35.94 -7.23
N HIS A 25 -9.59 -34.80 -7.22
CA HIS A 25 -8.97 -34.18 -6.04
C HIS A 25 -8.01 -35.09 -5.25
N ALA A 26 -7.64 -36.25 -5.81
CA ALA A 26 -6.74 -37.19 -5.15
C ALA A 26 -5.27 -36.86 -5.34
N TRP A 27 -4.94 -36.13 -6.42
CA TRP A 27 -3.59 -35.75 -6.81
C TRP A 27 -3.52 -34.29 -7.24
N ALA A 28 -2.38 -33.67 -7.03
CA ALA A 28 -2.08 -32.32 -7.46
C ALA A 28 -0.73 -32.29 -8.20
N ASN A 29 -0.68 -31.55 -9.31
CA ASN A 29 0.56 -31.26 -10.00
C ASN A 29 1.25 -30.07 -9.33
N VAL A 30 2.51 -30.23 -8.99
CA VAL A 30 3.29 -29.23 -8.24
C VAL A 30 4.67 -29.04 -8.86
N GLN A 31 5.18 -27.85 -8.71
CA GLN A 31 6.54 -27.49 -9.10
C GLN A 31 7.35 -27.25 -7.81
N PHE A 32 8.24 -28.17 -7.46
CA PHE A 32 9.23 -27.93 -6.41
C PHE A 32 10.32 -26.97 -6.91
N ASP A 33 10.82 -26.12 -6.03
CA ASP A 33 11.87 -25.17 -6.37
C ASP A 33 13.14 -25.89 -6.85
N GLY A 34 13.60 -25.55 -8.04
CA GLY A 34 14.79 -26.16 -8.67
C GLY A 34 14.62 -27.59 -9.20
N LYS A 35 13.37 -28.12 -9.26
CA LYS A 35 13.07 -29.47 -9.77
C LYS A 35 12.01 -29.44 -10.88
N THR A 36 11.90 -30.55 -11.61
CA THR A 36 10.82 -30.76 -12.58
C THR A 36 9.46 -30.91 -11.88
N GLN A 37 8.38 -30.67 -12.61
CA GLN A 37 7.02 -30.89 -12.13
C GLN A 37 6.82 -32.34 -11.67
N THR A 38 6.04 -32.50 -10.60
CA THR A 38 5.69 -33.83 -10.06
C THR A 38 4.27 -33.80 -9.45
N TYR A 39 3.76 -34.97 -9.12
CA TYR A 39 2.45 -35.11 -8.49
C TYR A 39 2.61 -35.42 -7.01
N ILE A 40 1.76 -34.86 -6.19
CA ILE A 40 1.62 -35.19 -4.77
C ILE A 40 0.19 -35.69 -4.52
N SER A 41 0.03 -36.62 -3.59
CA SER A 41 -1.30 -37.11 -3.20
C SER A 41 -2.02 -36.11 -2.31
N ALA A 42 -3.35 -36.21 -2.26
CA ALA A 42 -4.19 -35.41 -1.37
C ALA A 42 -3.89 -35.63 0.13
N GLY A 43 -3.25 -36.77 0.48
CA GLY A 43 -2.80 -37.07 1.83
C GLY A 43 -1.40 -36.57 2.16
N ALA A 44 -0.73 -35.86 1.25
CA ALA A 44 0.60 -35.30 1.52
C ALA A 44 0.51 -34.24 2.65
N ASN A 45 1.47 -34.31 3.58
CA ASN A 45 1.55 -33.32 4.64
C ASN A 45 2.09 -32.00 4.07
N VAL A 46 1.19 -31.08 3.72
CA VAL A 46 1.51 -29.78 3.14
C VAL A 46 1.24 -28.68 4.16
N LYS A 47 2.21 -27.80 4.35
CA LYS A 47 2.05 -26.55 5.10
C LYS A 47 1.95 -25.41 4.09
N PRO A 48 0.86 -24.63 4.06
CA PRO A 48 0.83 -23.42 3.28
C PRO A 48 2.04 -22.56 3.68
N LEU A 49 2.86 -22.19 2.71
CA LEU A 49 3.75 -21.08 2.93
C LEU A 49 2.86 -19.84 2.92
N ASP A 50 3.16 -18.89 3.79
CA ASP A 50 2.48 -17.59 3.77
C ASP A 50 2.31 -17.19 2.31
N ASP A 51 1.06 -16.85 1.94
CA ASP A 51 0.71 -16.51 0.56
C ASP A 51 1.54 -15.29 0.14
N VAL A 52 2.70 -15.55 -0.46
CA VAL A 52 3.64 -14.52 -0.93
C VAL A 52 2.97 -13.61 -1.97
N SER A 53 1.84 -14.09 -2.55
CA SER A 53 1.06 -13.33 -3.52
C SER A 53 0.20 -12.23 -2.89
N LYS A 54 -0.12 -12.34 -1.58
CA LYS A 54 -0.89 -11.31 -0.88
C LYS A 54 0.03 -10.33 -0.18
N PRO A 55 -0.17 -9.04 -0.41
CA PRO A 55 0.55 -8.01 0.33
C PRO A 55 0.36 -8.19 1.83
N LYS A 56 1.45 -8.20 2.58
CA LYS A 56 1.37 -8.20 4.04
C LYS A 56 0.76 -6.89 4.52
N PHE A 57 -0.14 -6.97 5.48
CA PHE A 57 -0.86 -5.83 6.03
C PHE A 57 -0.77 -5.82 7.56
N VAL A 58 -0.54 -4.62 8.11
CA VAL A 58 -0.60 -4.33 9.54
C VAL A 58 -1.52 -3.15 9.75
N TYR A 59 -2.48 -3.28 10.68
CA TYR A 59 -3.32 -2.16 11.08
C TYR A 59 -2.47 -1.10 11.77
N ASN A 60 -2.51 0.12 11.23
CA ASN A 60 -1.80 1.26 11.78
C ASN A 60 -2.57 2.54 11.43
N ASP A 61 -2.97 3.30 12.42
CA ASP A 61 -3.71 4.55 12.24
C ASP A 61 -2.83 5.81 12.36
N GLY A 62 -1.51 5.63 12.49
CA GLY A 62 -0.54 6.71 12.58
C GLY A 62 -0.71 7.60 13.81
N GLY A 63 -1.22 7.05 14.93
CA GLY A 63 -1.45 7.80 16.18
C GLY A 63 -2.75 8.60 16.19
N ARG A 64 -3.63 8.37 15.21
CA ARG A 64 -4.90 9.11 15.08
C ARG A 64 -5.81 8.94 16.30
N LYS A 65 -5.95 7.72 16.81
CA LYS A 65 -6.76 7.38 17.99
C LYS A 65 -6.19 8.02 19.24
N GLU A 66 -4.87 7.96 19.41
CA GLU A 66 -4.15 8.57 20.53
C GLU A 66 -4.31 10.09 20.55
N ALA A 67 -4.38 10.73 19.37
CA ALA A 67 -4.69 12.14 19.20
C ALA A 67 -6.18 12.48 19.43
N GLY A 68 -6.99 11.55 19.95
CA GLY A 68 -8.39 11.77 20.29
C GLY A 68 -9.34 11.90 19.09
N ARG A 69 -8.88 11.56 17.87
CA ARG A 69 -9.69 11.68 16.65
C ARG A 69 -10.60 10.45 16.48
N LYS A 70 -11.91 10.69 16.36
CA LYS A 70 -12.95 9.66 16.23
C LYS A 70 -13.59 9.67 14.83
N GLY A 71 -14.30 8.60 14.50
CA GLY A 71 -15.08 8.45 13.27
C GLY A 71 -14.25 8.32 12.00
N HIS A 72 -14.92 8.26 10.86
CA HIS A 72 -14.28 8.21 9.54
C HIS A 72 -13.78 9.59 9.10
N ALA A 73 -12.57 9.62 8.52
CA ALA A 73 -12.01 10.84 7.94
C ALA A 73 -11.19 10.51 6.68
N GLY A 74 -11.15 11.46 5.75
CA GLY A 74 -10.29 11.38 4.56
C GLY A 74 -8.87 11.87 4.84
N ASP A 75 -8.25 11.37 5.91
CA ASP A 75 -6.96 11.79 6.46
C ASP A 75 -5.80 10.82 6.13
N CYS A 76 -5.96 10.01 5.09
CA CYS A 76 -4.94 9.02 4.69
C CYS A 76 -3.55 9.61 4.49
N VAL A 77 -3.46 10.85 3.99
CA VAL A 77 -2.17 11.54 3.81
C VAL A 77 -1.51 11.81 5.17
N THR A 78 -2.28 12.30 6.15
CA THR A 78 -1.78 12.53 7.51
C THR A 78 -1.26 11.24 8.11
N ARG A 79 -2.08 10.17 8.10
CA ARG A 79 -1.69 8.87 8.66
C ARG A 79 -0.43 8.32 7.99
N ALA A 80 -0.41 8.32 6.65
CA ALA A 80 0.74 7.80 5.92
C ALA A 80 2.05 8.53 6.26
N ILE A 81 2.01 9.86 6.41
CA ILE A 81 3.18 10.64 6.82
C ILE A 81 3.58 10.30 8.27
N CYS A 82 2.62 10.27 9.20
CA CYS A 82 2.91 9.92 10.60
C CYS A 82 3.56 8.53 10.73
N ILE A 83 3.02 7.54 10.02
CA ILE A 83 3.56 6.18 10.01
C ILE A 83 4.99 6.14 9.47
N ALA A 84 5.25 6.88 8.39
CA ALA A 84 6.55 6.85 7.73
C ALA A 84 7.63 7.66 8.49
N THR A 85 7.24 8.70 9.21
CA THR A 85 8.18 9.61 9.90
C THR A 85 8.27 9.42 11.41
N GLY A 86 7.24 8.79 12.02
CA GLY A 86 7.08 8.74 13.48
C GLY A 86 6.63 10.07 14.11
N LEU A 87 6.33 11.10 13.33
CA LEU A 87 5.87 12.38 13.83
C LEU A 87 4.47 12.29 14.47
N PRO A 88 4.20 13.10 15.53
CA PRO A 88 2.89 13.14 16.16
C PRO A 88 1.77 13.49 15.18
N TYR A 89 0.63 12.79 15.28
CA TYR A 89 -0.50 12.95 14.36
C TYR A 89 -0.97 14.41 14.25
N MET A 90 -1.09 15.12 15.38
CA MET A 90 -1.59 16.50 15.36
C MET A 90 -0.61 17.50 14.76
N GLU A 91 0.68 17.24 14.85
CA GLU A 91 1.71 18.06 14.20
C GLU A 91 1.56 18.00 12.68
N VAL A 92 1.55 16.79 12.12
CA VAL A 92 1.35 16.57 10.68
C VAL A 92 -0.02 17.07 10.23
N TYR A 93 -1.08 16.79 11.01
CA TYR A 93 -2.43 17.26 10.71
C TYR A 93 -2.50 18.79 10.59
N ASN A 94 -1.95 19.51 11.56
CA ASN A 94 -1.99 20.97 11.58
C ASN A 94 -1.20 21.57 10.40
N ARG A 95 -0.02 21.03 10.11
CA ARG A 95 0.80 21.48 8.97
C ARG A 95 0.09 21.30 7.63
N LEU A 96 -0.58 20.15 7.45
CA LEU A 96 -1.38 19.89 6.25
C LEU A 96 -2.64 20.76 6.18
N ALA A 97 -3.31 21.00 7.31
CA ALA A 97 -4.49 21.88 7.39
C ALA A 97 -4.16 23.33 7.03
N GLU A 98 -3.01 23.83 7.48
CA GLU A 98 -2.52 25.16 7.11
C GLU A 98 -2.20 25.25 5.60
N GLY A 99 -1.50 24.26 5.05
CA GLY A 99 -1.24 24.20 3.62
C GLY A 99 -2.54 24.20 2.80
N ASN A 100 -3.56 23.46 3.23
CA ASN A 100 -4.89 23.49 2.61
C ASN A 100 -5.56 24.85 2.71
N ALA A 101 -5.44 25.54 3.84
CA ALA A 101 -6.07 26.85 4.06
C ALA A 101 -5.44 27.95 3.20
N THR A 102 -4.11 27.89 3.02
CA THR A 102 -3.36 28.95 2.32
C THR A 102 -3.37 28.81 0.81
N GLN A 103 -3.69 27.62 0.27
CA GLN A 103 -3.66 27.41 -1.17
C GLN A 103 -4.78 28.19 -1.90
N ARG A 104 -4.40 28.82 -3.03
CA ARG A 104 -5.35 29.50 -3.89
C ARG A 104 -6.23 28.51 -4.64
N LYS A 105 -7.56 28.69 -4.59
CA LYS A 105 -8.53 27.91 -5.36
C LYS A 105 -8.47 28.27 -6.83
N SER A 106 -8.45 27.29 -7.73
CA SER A 106 -8.69 27.51 -9.16
C SER A 106 -10.16 27.82 -9.42
N LYS A 107 -10.48 28.39 -10.61
CA LYS A 107 -11.88 28.63 -11.02
C LYS A 107 -12.70 27.33 -10.94
N LYS A 108 -12.16 26.21 -11.41
CA LYS A 108 -12.83 24.90 -11.41
C LYS A 108 -13.09 24.39 -10.00
N GLU A 109 -12.17 24.61 -9.07
CA GLU A 109 -12.31 24.20 -7.66
C GLU A 109 -13.33 25.03 -6.87
N ARG A 110 -13.64 26.26 -7.31
CA ARG A 110 -14.67 27.10 -6.68
C ARG A 110 -16.07 26.50 -6.82
N TYR A 111 -16.32 25.78 -7.90
CA TYR A 111 -17.61 25.13 -8.18
C TYR A 111 -17.67 23.67 -7.73
N SER A 112 -16.53 23.08 -7.38
CA SER A 112 -16.49 21.73 -6.83
C SER A 112 -16.76 21.77 -5.32
N LYS A 113 -17.34 20.68 -4.79
CA LYS A 113 -17.44 20.46 -3.35
C LYS A 113 -16.06 20.18 -2.71
N SER A 114 -14.98 20.40 -3.47
CA SER A 114 -13.60 20.27 -3.01
C SER A 114 -13.36 21.18 -1.80
N ARG A 115 -12.79 20.62 -0.76
CA ARG A 115 -12.50 21.30 0.50
C ARG A 115 -11.13 22.00 0.51
N ASN A 116 -10.54 22.21 -0.66
CA ASN A 116 -9.32 22.99 -0.80
C ASN A 116 -9.55 24.42 -0.30
N GLY A 117 -8.59 24.94 0.47
CA GLY A 117 -8.70 26.25 1.11
C GLY A 117 -9.49 26.27 2.42
N VAL A 118 -9.85 25.11 2.96
CA VAL A 118 -10.40 24.96 4.32
C VAL A 118 -9.28 24.49 5.26
N LYS A 119 -9.18 25.08 6.44
CA LYS A 119 -8.17 24.72 7.46
C LYS A 119 -8.51 23.36 8.09
N THR A 120 -8.39 22.30 7.31
CA THR A 120 -8.60 20.92 7.76
C THR A 120 -7.80 19.94 6.90
N ALA A 121 -7.33 18.87 7.51
CA ALA A 121 -6.71 17.73 6.83
C ALA A 121 -7.61 16.47 6.89
N SER A 122 -8.86 16.57 7.40
CA SER A 122 -9.76 15.43 7.58
C SER A 122 -10.50 15.01 6.30
N HIS A 123 -10.37 15.75 5.22
CA HIS A 123 -11.21 15.57 4.02
C HIS A 123 -10.39 15.52 2.73
N GLY A 124 -9.18 15.01 2.85
CA GLY A 124 -8.24 14.88 1.75
C GLY A 124 -7.33 16.11 1.61
N ILE A 125 -6.17 15.84 1.04
CA ILE A 125 -5.13 16.82 0.71
C ILE A 125 -4.93 16.83 -0.79
N PHE A 126 -4.82 18.02 -1.40
CA PHE A 126 -4.51 18.12 -2.82
C PHE A 126 -3.00 18.03 -3.06
N THR A 127 -2.49 16.81 -3.08
CA THR A 127 -1.06 16.46 -3.05
C THR A 127 -0.27 16.84 -4.31
N LYS A 128 -0.93 17.40 -5.35
CA LYS A 128 -0.24 17.94 -6.54
C LYS A 128 0.26 19.38 -6.32
N ARG A 129 -0.12 20.05 -5.26
CA ARG A 129 0.25 21.44 -4.97
C ARG A 129 1.72 21.57 -4.56
N LYS A 130 2.30 22.72 -4.90
CA LYS A 130 3.71 23.01 -4.60
C LYS A 130 3.98 22.91 -3.09
N TRP A 131 3.14 23.54 -2.27
CA TRP A 131 3.30 23.53 -0.81
C TRP A 131 3.37 22.13 -0.21
N PHE A 132 2.59 21.17 -0.75
CA PHE A 132 2.65 19.77 -0.28
C PHE A 132 3.97 19.11 -0.67
N LYS A 133 4.43 19.35 -1.89
CA LYS A 133 5.73 18.82 -2.34
C LYS A 133 6.88 19.41 -1.53
N ASP A 134 6.81 20.72 -1.24
CA ASP A 134 7.80 21.40 -0.41
C ASP A 134 7.83 20.80 0.99
N TYR A 135 6.66 20.58 1.61
CA TYR A 135 6.57 19.93 2.91
C TYR A 135 7.14 18.50 2.92
N MET A 136 6.84 17.70 1.91
CA MET A 136 7.43 16.36 1.79
C MET A 136 8.96 16.42 1.63
N ASN A 137 9.47 17.41 0.88
CA ASN A 137 10.90 17.64 0.76
C ASN A 137 11.55 18.10 2.08
N GLU A 138 10.87 18.94 2.86
CA GLU A 138 11.28 19.36 4.22
C GLU A 138 11.40 18.16 5.16
N LEU A 139 10.50 17.17 5.02
CA LEU A 139 10.54 15.90 5.75
C LEU A 139 11.61 14.92 5.24
N GLY A 140 12.41 15.31 4.24
CA GLY A 140 13.46 14.48 3.67
C GLY A 140 13.02 13.51 2.58
N PHE A 141 11.77 13.60 2.10
CA PHE A 141 11.29 12.72 1.03
C PHE A 141 11.55 13.30 -0.36
N GLU A 142 11.74 12.40 -1.32
CA GLU A 142 11.67 12.68 -2.76
C GLU A 142 10.59 11.84 -3.42
N PHE A 143 9.99 12.36 -4.50
CA PHE A 143 8.92 11.67 -5.21
C PHE A 143 9.44 10.92 -6.43
N VAL A 144 9.19 9.62 -6.48
CA VAL A 144 9.46 8.76 -7.63
C VAL A 144 8.15 8.42 -8.32
N ALA A 145 8.01 8.84 -9.59
CA ALA A 145 6.86 8.51 -10.41
C ALA A 145 7.02 7.10 -11.00
N THR A 146 6.00 6.26 -10.87
CA THR A 146 5.97 4.90 -11.45
C THR A 146 5.12 4.81 -12.70
N MET A 147 4.40 5.89 -13.03
CA MET A 147 3.45 5.94 -14.12
C MET A 147 3.42 7.34 -14.74
N THR A 148 3.39 7.40 -16.06
CA THR A 148 3.17 8.62 -16.85
C THR A 148 1.83 8.56 -17.58
N ILE A 149 1.37 9.68 -18.12
CA ILE A 149 0.11 9.73 -18.88
C ILE A 149 0.21 8.77 -20.08
N GLY A 150 -0.77 7.87 -20.19
CA GLY A 150 -0.84 6.88 -21.28
C GLY A 150 0.04 5.63 -21.11
N SER A 151 0.90 5.55 -20.07
CA SER A 151 1.81 4.40 -19.91
C SER A 151 1.16 3.12 -19.34
N GLY A 152 -0.08 3.21 -18.87
CA GLY A 152 -0.72 2.12 -18.11
C GLY A 152 -0.11 1.94 -16.71
N CYS A 153 -0.63 0.97 -15.97
CA CYS A 153 -0.10 0.59 -14.66
C CYS A 153 1.14 -0.30 -14.85
N LYS A 154 2.25 0.08 -14.22
CA LYS A 154 3.52 -0.67 -14.27
C LYS A 154 3.94 -1.21 -12.91
N VAL A 155 3.47 -0.59 -11.83
CA VAL A 155 3.84 -0.95 -10.45
C VAL A 155 2.57 -1.10 -9.64
N HIS A 156 2.45 -2.22 -8.95
CA HIS A 156 1.31 -2.53 -8.08
C HIS A 156 1.71 -2.46 -6.60
N LEU A 157 0.70 -2.33 -5.74
CA LEU A 157 0.88 -2.26 -4.29
C LEU A 157 1.12 -3.67 -3.73
N LYS A 158 2.33 -4.19 -3.96
CA LYS A 158 2.83 -5.46 -3.45
C LYS A 158 4.35 -5.42 -3.26
N ALA A 159 4.86 -6.21 -2.32
CA ALA A 159 6.23 -6.13 -1.84
C ALA A 159 7.29 -6.33 -2.93
N GLU A 160 7.02 -7.19 -3.92
CA GLU A 160 7.98 -7.55 -4.98
C GLU A 160 8.19 -6.43 -6.00
N GLU A 161 7.24 -5.50 -6.11
CA GLU A 161 7.29 -4.38 -7.07
C GLU A 161 7.67 -3.05 -6.43
N LEU A 162 7.85 -3.02 -5.11
CA LEU A 162 8.16 -1.81 -4.35
C LEU A 162 9.58 -1.86 -3.79
N PRO A 163 10.25 -0.71 -3.65
CA PRO A 163 11.57 -0.68 -3.01
C PRO A 163 11.48 -1.07 -1.53
N LYS A 164 12.60 -1.54 -0.99
CA LYS A 164 12.77 -1.76 0.45
C LYS A 164 12.82 -0.44 1.21
N GLY A 165 12.66 -0.53 2.53
CA GLY A 165 12.64 0.62 3.43
C GLY A 165 11.24 1.21 3.59
N THR A 166 11.19 2.45 4.08
CA THR A 166 9.95 3.17 4.38
C THR A 166 9.58 4.09 3.22
N ILE A 167 8.41 3.87 2.64
CA ILE A 167 7.87 4.66 1.54
C ILE A 167 6.41 5.03 1.78
N ILE A 168 5.95 6.08 1.12
CA ILE A 168 4.54 6.47 1.09
C ILE A 168 4.04 6.35 -0.35
N CYS A 169 3.21 5.36 -0.63
CA CYS A 169 2.66 5.11 -1.96
C CYS A 169 1.44 5.98 -2.24
N ARG A 170 1.41 6.57 -3.44
CA ARG A 170 0.25 7.24 -4.00
C ARG A 170 -0.50 6.29 -4.91
N VAL A 171 -1.71 5.95 -4.54
CA VAL A 171 -2.63 5.12 -5.31
C VAL A 171 -3.91 5.91 -5.65
N SER A 172 -4.87 5.32 -6.33
CA SER A 172 -6.13 6.02 -6.69
C SER A 172 -6.86 6.51 -5.44
N ASN A 173 -7.00 7.83 -5.32
CA ASN A 173 -7.70 8.53 -4.21
C ASN A 173 -7.20 8.14 -2.80
N HIS A 174 -5.94 7.68 -2.67
CA HIS A 174 -5.43 7.26 -1.39
C HIS A 174 -3.90 7.38 -1.29
N TYR A 175 -3.41 7.55 -0.06
CA TYR A 175 -2.00 7.49 0.33
C TYR A 175 -1.85 6.43 1.41
N VAL A 176 -0.80 5.63 1.32
CA VAL A 176 -0.55 4.51 2.23
C VAL A 176 0.95 4.38 2.52
N ALA A 177 1.30 4.17 3.78
CA ALA A 177 2.67 3.86 4.16
C ALA A 177 2.96 2.38 3.92
N VAL A 178 4.14 2.10 3.37
CA VAL A 178 4.65 0.74 3.19
C VAL A 178 6.05 0.71 3.80
N ILE A 179 6.28 -0.25 4.69
CA ILE A 179 7.55 -0.44 5.39
C ILE A 179 8.05 -1.85 5.07
N ASP A 180 9.15 -1.95 4.37
CA ASP A 180 9.74 -3.23 3.91
C ASP A 180 8.75 -4.16 3.19
N GLY A 181 7.89 -3.57 2.37
CA GLY A 181 6.86 -4.29 1.61
C GLY A 181 5.59 -4.59 2.42
N VAL A 182 5.52 -4.20 3.69
CA VAL A 182 4.33 -4.37 4.54
C VAL A 182 3.46 -3.11 4.49
N ILE A 183 2.20 -3.26 4.13
CA ILE A 183 1.21 -2.19 4.11
C ILE A 183 0.84 -1.82 5.54
N ASN A 184 0.97 -0.53 5.88
CA ASN A 184 0.59 0.04 7.16
C ASN A 184 -0.53 1.06 6.94
N ASP A 185 -1.76 0.71 7.32
CA ASP A 185 -2.95 1.55 7.17
C ASP A 185 -4.07 1.06 8.08
N THR A 186 -5.23 1.70 8.05
CA THR A 186 -6.43 1.28 8.77
C THR A 186 -7.21 0.15 8.07
N TYR A 187 -6.85 -0.20 6.84
CA TYR A 187 -7.40 -1.35 6.08
C TYR A 187 -6.43 -1.76 4.97
N ASP A 188 -6.52 -3.02 4.54
CA ASP A 188 -5.76 -3.47 3.38
C ASP A 188 -6.31 -2.84 2.09
N CYS A 189 -5.57 -1.86 1.60
CA CYS A 189 -5.93 -1.13 0.40
C CYS A 189 -5.31 -1.71 -0.89
N SER A 190 -4.65 -2.85 -0.84
CA SER A 190 -3.91 -3.45 -1.98
C SER A 190 -4.78 -3.99 -3.10
N ARG A 191 -6.04 -4.34 -2.80
CA ARG A 191 -6.91 -5.09 -3.72
C ARG A 191 -6.26 -6.42 -4.14
N ASN A 192 -5.80 -7.19 -3.16
CA ASN A 192 -5.03 -8.43 -3.38
C ASN A 192 -3.78 -8.21 -4.26
N GLY A 193 -3.07 -7.09 -4.06
CA GLY A 193 -1.87 -6.77 -4.80
C GLY A 193 -2.07 -6.26 -6.23
N THR A 194 -3.32 -6.00 -6.66
CA THR A 194 -3.61 -5.49 -8.02
C THR A 194 -3.74 -3.98 -8.09
N ARG A 195 -3.70 -3.28 -6.95
CA ARG A 195 -3.87 -1.84 -6.93
C ARG A 195 -2.66 -1.12 -7.50
N CYS A 196 -2.87 -0.27 -8.50
CA CYS A 196 -1.82 0.48 -9.16
C CYS A 196 -1.23 1.57 -8.25
N VAL A 197 0.09 1.64 -8.23
CA VAL A 197 0.87 2.70 -7.59
C VAL A 197 1.26 3.72 -8.66
N TYR A 198 0.84 4.97 -8.49
CA TYR A 198 1.13 6.07 -9.43
C TYR A 198 2.47 6.76 -9.16
N GLY A 199 3.09 6.42 -8.06
CA GLY A 199 4.36 6.90 -7.57
C GLY A 199 4.43 6.77 -6.06
N TYR A 200 5.61 6.97 -5.53
CA TYR A 200 5.83 6.92 -4.10
C TYR A 200 6.84 7.98 -3.65
N TRP A 201 6.75 8.35 -2.41
CA TRP A 201 7.74 9.14 -1.71
C TRP A 201 8.68 8.19 -0.97
N LYS A 202 9.98 8.34 -1.17
CA LYS A 202 11.03 7.66 -0.41
C LYS A 202 11.90 8.70 0.29
N PHE A 203 12.61 8.33 1.36
CA PHE A 203 13.64 9.19 1.91
C PHE A 203 14.74 9.42 0.87
N LYS A 204 15.30 10.61 0.87
CA LYS A 204 16.50 10.94 0.10
C LYS A 204 17.67 10.16 0.66
N ASP A 205 18.49 9.64 -0.22
CA ASP A 205 19.75 8.97 0.12
C ASP A 205 20.75 9.98 0.68
#